data_4db9710e288fa2ff314f7445024d1bd8
#
_entry.id   4db9710e288fa2ff314f7445024d1bd8
#
_cell.length_a   1.000
_cell.length_b   1.000
_cell.length_c   1.000
_cell.angle_alpha   90.00
_cell.angle_beta   90.00
_cell.angle_gamma   90.00
#
_symmetry.space_group_name_H-M   'P 1'
#
loop_
_entity.id
_entity.type
_entity.pdbx_description
1 polymer ?
#
loop_
_entity_poly.entity_id
_entity_poly.type
_entity_poly.pdbx_seq_one_letter_code
_entity_poly.pdbx_strand_id
1 'polypeptide(L)'
;MYKRQYVQNDNDINIIGYNIFDRITKEGRKYGTLLTFITQRPSELSTTSLSQCANFIVFRVFHPADLEIVRTMSTNVSMANIEQIKSLSPGSAFAFGVGFKIPTLVNFEFPNPIPESTSVNVKNIWF
;
A
#
# COMPACT_ATOMS: atom_id res chain seq x y z
N MET A 1 17.72 3.55 0.05
CA MET A 1 16.37 2.97 0.02
C MET A 1 15.85 3.06 -1.41
N TYR A 2 15.82 1.95 -2.15
CA TYR A 2 15.37 1.96 -3.55
C TYR A 2 13.83 1.99 -3.59
N LYS A 3 13.25 3.11 -4.02
CA LYS A 3 11.85 3.15 -4.44
C LYS A 3 11.77 2.45 -5.80
N ARG A 4 11.40 1.18 -5.84
CA ARG A 4 10.96 0.55 -7.08
C ARG A 4 9.53 1.00 -7.35
N GLN A 5 9.37 1.94 -8.25
CA GLN A 5 8.10 2.26 -8.87
C GLN A 5 7.68 1.06 -9.72
N TYR A 6 6.59 0.43 -9.34
CA TYR A 6 5.98 -0.65 -10.10
C TYR A 6 5.21 -0.02 -11.26
N VAL A 7 5.80 0.00 -12.43
CA VAL A 7 5.11 0.37 -13.66
C VAL A 7 4.46 -0.91 -14.20
N GLN A 8 3.17 -0.83 -14.45
CA GLN A 8 2.36 -1.86 -15.10
C GLN A 8 2.76 -1.98 -16.60
N ASN A 9 3.99 -2.39 -16.86
CA ASN A 9 4.40 -2.82 -18.18
C ASN A 9 4.48 -4.35 -18.15
N ASP A 10 3.41 -4.99 -18.61
CA ASP A 10 3.21 -6.44 -18.62
C ASP A 10 4.33 -7.22 -19.34
N ASN A 11 5.21 -6.56 -20.09
CA ASN A 11 6.18 -7.23 -20.95
C ASN A 11 7.50 -7.59 -20.28
N ASP A 12 7.90 -6.93 -19.18
CA ASP A 12 9.24 -7.13 -18.59
C ASP A 12 9.27 -8.07 -17.37
N ILE A 13 8.12 -8.50 -16.86
CA ILE A 13 8.01 -9.32 -15.63
C ILE A 13 7.36 -10.68 -15.93
N ASN A 14 6.85 -10.89 -17.13
CA ASN A 14 6.32 -12.15 -17.60
C ASN A 14 7.42 -13.07 -18.15
N ILE A 15 8.32 -13.51 -17.31
CA ILE A 15 9.14 -14.67 -17.62
C ILE A 15 8.23 -15.90 -17.44
N ILE A 16 7.79 -16.48 -18.59
CA ILE A 16 6.98 -17.71 -18.62
C ILE A 16 5.50 -17.50 -18.16
N GLY A 17 4.83 -16.40 -18.59
CA GLY A 17 3.37 -16.29 -18.44
C GLY A 17 2.83 -16.11 -17.00
N TYR A 18 3.70 -15.88 -16.03
CA TYR A 18 3.32 -15.65 -14.63
C TYR A 18 3.96 -14.36 -14.08
N ASN A 19 3.13 -13.56 -13.39
CA ASN A 19 3.65 -12.44 -12.62
C ASN A 19 4.48 -13.00 -11.45
N ILE A 20 5.78 -12.65 -11.38
CA ILE A 20 6.70 -13.16 -10.36
C ILE A 20 6.21 -12.84 -8.93
N PHE A 21 5.53 -11.71 -8.74
CA PHE A 21 4.98 -11.32 -7.44
C PHE A 21 3.82 -12.19 -7.02
N ASP A 22 2.93 -12.55 -7.95
CA ASP A 22 1.83 -13.49 -7.69
C ASP A 22 2.36 -14.86 -7.29
N ARG A 23 3.48 -15.28 -7.87
CA ARG A 23 4.14 -16.52 -7.49
C ARG A 23 4.77 -16.43 -6.11
N ILE A 24 5.49 -15.36 -5.81
CA ILE A 24 6.11 -15.15 -4.50
C ILE A 24 5.03 -15.07 -3.41
N THR A 25 3.92 -14.39 -3.65
CA THR A 25 2.84 -14.29 -2.66
C THR A 25 2.16 -15.63 -2.38
N LYS A 26 2.00 -16.47 -3.38
CA LYS A 26 1.38 -17.81 -3.23
C LYS A 26 2.32 -18.84 -2.59
N GLU A 27 3.59 -18.83 -2.97
CA GLU A 27 4.52 -19.91 -2.63
C GLU A 27 5.59 -19.49 -1.59
N GLY A 28 5.89 -18.19 -1.50
CA GLY A 28 7.00 -17.68 -0.69
C GLY A 28 6.90 -18.03 0.79
N ARG A 29 5.67 -18.17 1.32
CA ARG A 29 5.44 -18.57 2.71
C ARG A 29 6.11 -19.92 3.05
N LYS A 30 6.16 -20.86 2.11
CA LYS A 30 6.81 -22.16 2.29
C LYS A 30 8.32 -22.04 2.50
N TYR A 31 8.89 -20.95 2.00
CA TYR A 31 10.33 -20.66 2.06
C TYR A 31 10.67 -19.56 3.08
N GLY A 32 9.72 -19.20 3.96
CA GLY A 32 9.94 -18.15 4.95
C GLY A 32 10.06 -16.74 4.37
N THR A 33 9.61 -16.53 3.13
CA THR A 33 9.67 -15.21 2.48
C THR A 33 8.57 -14.32 2.99
N LEU A 34 8.95 -13.15 3.52
CA LEU A 34 8.03 -12.05 3.84
C LEU A 34 8.04 -11.03 2.71
N LEU A 35 6.88 -10.77 2.12
CA LEU A 35 6.72 -9.76 1.08
C LEU A 35 5.85 -8.61 1.59
N THR A 36 6.34 -7.38 1.42
CA THR A 36 5.61 -6.16 1.74
C THR A 36 5.45 -5.32 0.48
N PHE A 37 4.21 -4.98 0.12
CA PHE A 37 3.91 -4.05 -0.95
C PHE A 37 3.75 -2.65 -0.38
N ILE A 38 4.44 -1.68 -0.98
CA ILE A 38 4.28 -0.26 -0.68
C ILE A 38 3.92 0.45 -1.99
N THR A 39 2.72 1.01 -2.05
CA THR A 39 2.20 1.68 -3.24
C THR A 39 1.37 2.90 -2.87
N GLN A 40 1.31 3.87 -3.77
CA GLN A 40 0.36 5.00 -3.71
C GLN A 40 -0.94 4.70 -4.47
N ARG A 41 -0.93 3.66 -5.32
CA ARG A 41 -2.04 3.27 -6.20
C ARG A 41 -2.31 1.77 -6.05
N PRO A 42 -3.05 1.35 -5.01
CA PRO A 42 -3.40 -0.06 -4.84
C PRO A 42 -4.17 -0.66 -6.02
N SER A 43 -4.91 0.15 -6.77
CA SER A 43 -5.62 -0.30 -7.97
C SER A 43 -4.71 -0.74 -9.12
N GLU A 44 -3.43 -0.38 -9.08
CA GLU A 44 -2.44 -0.81 -10.07
C GLU A 44 -1.75 -2.15 -9.70
N LEU A 45 -1.98 -2.65 -8.50
CA LEU A 45 -1.48 -3.97 -8.09
C LEU A 45 -2.42 -5.09 -8.54
N SER A 46 -1.84 -6.26 -8.79
CA SER A 46 -2.61 -7.46 -9.08
C SER A 46 -3.55 -7.80 -7.92
N THR A 47 -4.84 -8.04 -8.22
CA THR A 47 -5.83 -8.48 -7.23
C THR A 47 -5.42 -9.80 -6.59
N THR A 48 -4.72 -10.67 -7.32
CA THR A 48 -4.15 -11.92 -6.81
C THR A 48 -3.13 -11.64 -5.72
N SER A 49 -2.17 -10.76 -5.96
CA SER A 49 -1.15 -10.38 -4.95
C SER A 49 -1.78 -9.74 -3.73
N LEU A 50 -2.72 -8.82 -3.93
CA LEU A 50 -3.42 -8.13 -2.84
C LEU A 50 -4.23 -9.11 -1.98
N SER A 51 -4.93 -10.07 -2.58
CA SER A 51 -5.74 -11.06 -1.84
C SER A 51 -4.91 -11.99 -0.96
N GLN A 52 -3.61 -12.13 -1.22
CA GLN A 52 -2.68 -12.92 -0.41
C GLN A 52 -2.04 -12.13 0.74
N CYS A 53 -2.25 -10.82 0.78
CA CYS A 53 -1.76 -10.00 1.88
C CYS A 53 -2.58 -10.28 3.15
N ALA A 54 -1.88 -10.56 4.25
CA ALA A 54 -2.52 -10.85 5.53
C ALA A 54 -2.92 -9.59 6.30
N ASN A 55 -2.18 -8.50 6.12
CA ASN A 55 -2.37 -7.24 6.84
C ASN A 55 -2.25 -6.05 5.91
N PHE A 56 -3.00 -5.01 6.22
CA PHE A 56 -3.07 -3.76 5.47
C PHE A 56 -2.90 -2.57 6.39
N ILE A 57 -2.10 -1.61 5.95
CA ILE A 57 -1.95 -0.29 6.57
C ILE A 57 -2.23 0.74 5.48
N VAL A 58 -3.37 1.41 5.59
CA VAL A 58 -3.89 2.30 4.56
C VAL A 58 -3.83 3.73 5.09
N PHE A 59 -2.95 4.53 4.51
CA PHE A 59 -2.93 5.98 4.72
C PHE A 59 -4.07 6.64 3.94
N ARG A 60 -4.18 7.96 4.04
CA ARG A 60 -5.23 8.71 3.36
C ARG A 60 -5.24 8.46 1.85
N VAL A 61 -6.38 8.03 1.34
CA VAL A 61 -6.64 7.76 -0.08
C VAL A 61 -7.92 8.48 -0.51
N PHE A 62 -7.91 9.08 -1.71
CA PHE A 62 -9.06 9.81 -2.25
C PHE A 62 -9.61 9.19 -3.54
N HIS A 63 -8.75 8.49 -4.32
CA HIS A 63 -9.16 8.01 -5.63
C HIS A 63 -10.20 6.88 -5.51
N PRO A 64 -11.36 6.97 -6.19
CA PRO A 64 -12.45 6.01 -6.03
C PRO A 64 -12.05 4.55 -6.32
N ALA A 65 -11.26 4.30 -7.36
CA ALA A 65 -10.81 2.95 -7.69
C ALA A 65 -9.92 2.34 -6.58
N ASP A 66 -9.05 3.15 -5.96
CA ASP A 66 -8.19 2.71 -4.88
C ASP A 66 -9.00 2.41 -3.60
N LEU A 67 -10.03 3.23 -3.32
CA LEU A 67 -10.95 3.01 -2.19
C LEU A 67 -11.78 1.75 -2.38
N GLU A 68 -12.22 1.45 -3.61
CA GLU A 68 -12.94 0.21 -3.90
C GLU A 68 -12.05 -1.02 -3.69
N ILE A 69 -10.79 -0.95 -4.09
CA ILE A 69 -9.83 -2.01 -3.78
C ILE A 69 -9.71 -2.22 -2.26
N VAL A 70 -9.53 -1.15 -1.49
CA VAL A 70 -9.44 -1.23 -0.02
C VAL A 70 -10.70 -1.87 0.57
N ARG A 71 -11.88 -1.52 0.07
CA ARG A 71 -13.15 -2.10 0.49
C ARG A 71 -13.23 -3.59 0.21
N THR A 72 -12.72 -4.04 -0.93
CA THR A 72 -12.76 -5.46 -1.32
C THR A 72 -11.75 -6.33 -0.58
N MET A 73 -10.68 -5.73 0.01
CA MET A 73 -9.63 -6.46 0.72
C MET A 73 -10.07 -7.02 2.07
N SER A 74 -11.14 -6.52 2.66
CA SER A 74 -11.62 -7.00 3.95
C SER A 74 -13.12 -6.87 4.09
N THR A 75 -13.77 -7.96 4.48
CA THR A 75 -15.20 -7.98 4.81
C THR A 75 -15.54 -7.16 6.05
N ASN A 76 -14.54 -6.84 6.87
CA ASN A 76 -14.70 -6.11 8.13
C ASN A 76 -14.56 -4.59 7.98
N VAL A 77 -14.24 -4.08 6.78
CA VAL A 77 -14.15 -2.65 6.49
C VAL A 77 -15.53 -2.13 6.08
N SER A 78 -16.15 -1.34 6.94
CA SER A 78 -17.45 -0.73 6.69
C SER A 78 -17.35 0.52 5.81
N MET A 79 -18.48 1.00 5.28
CA MET A 79 -18.54 2.27 4.56
C MET A 79 -18.10 3.45 5.44
N ALA A 80 -18.39 3.41 6.74
CA ALA A 80 -17.93 4.42 7.68
C ALA A 80 -16.39 4.45 7.79
N ASN A 81 -15.73 3.29 7.75
CA ASN A 81 -14.27 3.21 7.74
C ASN A 81 -13.68 3.79 6.44
N ILE A 82 -14.32 3.58 5.30
CA ILE A 82 -13.91 4.19 4.01
C ILE A 82 -13.98 5.72 4.08
N GLU A 83 -15.03 6.28 4.66
CA GLU A 83 -15.12 7.73 4.86
C GLU A 83 -14.05 8.26 5.83
N GLN A 84 -13.73 7.50 6.88
CA GLN A 84 -12.61 7.83 7.77
C GLN A 84 -11.26 7.87 7.02
N ILE A 85 -11.01 6.89 6.13
CA ILE A 85 -9.76 6.83 5.34
C ILE A 85 -9.58 8.09 4.51
N LYS A 86 -10.64 8.66 3.94
CA LYS A 86 -10.60 9.92 3.17
C LYS A 86 -10.20 11.12 4.04
N SER A 87 -10.57 11.11 5.32
CA SER A 87 -10.38 12.23 6.25
C SER A 87 -9.15 12.08 7.15
N LEU A 88 -8.31 11.05 6.96
CA LEU A 88 -7.12 10.83 7.78
C LEU A 88 -6.15 12.01 7.70
N SER A 89 -5.62 12.39 8.86
CA SER A 89 -4.54 13.37 8.96
C SER A 89 -3.19 12.76 8.52
N PRO A 90 -2.21 13.59 8.14
CA PRO A 90 -0.85 13.12 7.89
C PRO A 90 -0.30 12.34 9.09
N GLY A 91 0.37 11.21 8.82
CA GLY A 91 0.91 10.33 9.87
C GLY A 91 -0.11 9.36 10.48
N SER A 92 -1.41 9.49 10.15
CA SER A 92 -2.44 8.54 10.57
C SER A 92 -2.73 7.52 9.47
N ALA A 93 -3.02 6.29 9.86
CA ALA A 93 -3.39 5.22 8.96
C ALA A 93 -4.50 4.35 9.56
N PHE A 94 -5.22 3.67 8.69
CA PHE A 94 -6.21 2.67 9.06
C PHE A 94 -5.59 1.28 8.86
N ALA A 95 -5.49 0.49 9.93
CA ALA A 95 -4.85 -0.82 9.94
C ALA A 95 -5.89 -1.92 10.15
N PHE A 96 -5.82 -2.98 9.33
CA PHE A 96 -6.69 -4.15 9.42
C PHE A 96 -6.01 -5.40 8.85
N GLY A 97 -6.55 -6.56 9.16
CA GLY A 97 -6.04 -7.86 8.71
C GLY A 97 -5.88 -8.84 9.87
N VAL A 98 -5.15 -9.92 9.62
CA VAL A 98 -5.00 -11.03 10.59
C VAL A 98 -4.31 -10.60 11.90
N GLY A 99 -3.41 -9.63 11.84
CA GLY A 99 -2.69 -9.09 13.00
C GLY A 99 -3.52 -8.13 13.85
N PHE A 100 -4.72 -7.76 13.41
CA PHE A 100 -5.59 -6.80 14.09
C PHE A 100 -6.92 -7.48 14.46
N LYS A 101 -7.30 -7.46 15.74
CA LYS A 101 -8.59 -8.02 16.17
C LYS A 101 -9.79 -7.29 15.55
N ILE A 102 -9.65 -5.99 15.39
CA ILE A 102 -10.62 -5.10 14.74
C ILE A 102 -9.86 -4.09 13.88
N PRO A 103 -10.47 -3.57 12.81
CA PRO A 103 -9.93 -2.44 12.08
C PRO A 103 -9.68 -1.25 13.03
N THR A 104 -8.47 -0.72 13.03
CA THR A 104 -8.01 0.24 14.04
C THR A 104 -7.34 1.44 13.39
N LEU A 105 -7.59 2.62 13.95
CA LEU A 105 -6.85 3.83 13.58
C LEU A 105 -5.49 3.83 14.30
N VAL A 106 -4.43 4.02 13.54
CA VAL A 106 -3.04 4.04 14.03
C VAL A 106 -2.41 5.39 13.70
N ASN A 107 -1.75 5.99 14.68
CA ASN A 107 -0.94 7.20 14.49
C ASN A 107 0.52 6.80 14.55
N PHE A 108 1.27 7.18 13.52
CA PHE A 108 2.70 6.96 13.46
C PHE A 108 3.43 8.17 14.03
N GLU A 109 4.39 7.91 14.90
CA GLU A 109 5.32 8.94 15.36
C GLU A 109 6.20 9.43 14.22
N PHE A 110 6.63 10.68 14.32
CA PHE A 110 7.54 11.24 13.33
C PHE A 110 8.88 10.52 13.42
N PRO A 111 9.47 10.09 12.29
CA PRO A 111 10.72 9.34 12.33
C PRO A 111 11.87 10.16 12.89
N ASN A 112 12.69 9.53 13.74
CA ASN A 112 13.92 10.12 14.27
C ASN A 112 15.10 9.17 13.94
N PRO A 113 16.11 9.59 13.14
CA PRO A 113 16.29 10.93 12.56
C PRO A 113 15.26 11.25 11.46
N ILE A 114 15.02 12.56 11.28
CA ILE A 114 14.14 13.07 10.22
C ILE A 114 14.70 12.66 8.85
N PRO A 115 13.90 12.10 7.94
CA PRO A 115 14.36 11.77 6.60
C PRO A 115 14.85 13.03 5.87
N GLU A 116 16.06 12.97 5.33
CA GLU A 116 16.58 14.04 4.47
C GLU A 116 15.81 14.02 3.14
N SER A 117 14.76 14.81 3.05
CA SER A 117 14.05 15.08 1.81
C SER A 117 14.09 16.58 1.55
N THR A 118 14.95 17.01 0.63
CA THR A 118 14.96 18.40 0.15
C THR A 118 13.88 18.58 -0.90
N SER A 119 12.80 19.26 -0.54
CA SER A 119 11.89 19.80 -1.54
C SER A 119 12.60 20.95 -2.25
N VAL A 120 12.71 20.85 -3.58
CA VAL A 120 13.25 21.95 -4.38
C VAL A 120 12.36 23.17 -4.18
N ASN A 121 12.92 24.24 -3.62
CA ASN A 121 12.18 25.49 -3.48
C ASN A 121 12.16 26.22 -4.83
N VAL A 122 11.09 26.00 -5.58
CA VAL A 122 10.90 26.52 -6.94
C VAL A 122 11.01 28.05 -6.99
N LYS A 123 10.65 28.75 -5.91
CA LYS A 123 10.77 30.21 -5.82
C LYS A 123 12.21 30.73 -5.94
N ASN A 124 13.19 29.94 -5.50
CA ASN A 124 14.60 30.33 -5.55
C ASN A 124 15.30 30.00 -6.87
N ILE A 125 14.61 29.33 -7.80
CA ILE A 125 15.17 28.91 -9.08
C ILE A 125 14.60 29.74 -10.25
N TRP A 126 13.42 30.35 -10.07
CA TRP A 126 12.69 31.03 -11.15
C TRP A 126 12.65 32.57 -11.01
N PHE A 127 13.17 33.12 -9.92
CA PHE A 127 13.24 34.57 -9.70
C PHE A 127 14.61 34.99 -9.12
#